data_43262506e598fdbdd04f3a79e64b44f4
#
_entry.id   43262506e598fdbdd04f3a79e64b44f4
#
_cell.length_a   1.000
_cell.length_b   1.000
_cell.length_c   1.000
_cell.angle_alpha   90.00
_cell.angle_beta   90.00
_cell.angle_gamma   90.00
#
_symmetry.space_group_name_H-M   'P 1'
#
loop_
_entity.id
_entity.type
_entity.pdbx_description
1 polymer ?
#
loop_
_entity_poly.entity_id
_entity_poly.type
_entity_poly.pdbx_seq_one_letter_code
_entity_poly.pdbx_strand_id
1 'polypeptide(L)'
;MANAERQMPKHVEVAYRDAVDNIVFLKRQQWLATNYVLLLYAAIFVISAYYFSRTDVARNWLGAITIAAFVVHWWMLHLFQRSIEKFRNRLGWIYRTYFSEEERAGLDVRLEQRSYWYEPEVYIGLLAVSLVGAVLTAIYLWSVR
;
A
#
# COMPACT_ATOMS: atom_id res chain seq x y z
N MET A 1 -0.35 -27.34 37.91
CA MET A 1 -0.65 -25.92 38.24
C MET A 1 -1.53 -25.40 37.16
N ALA A 2 -2.77 -25.03 37.47
CA ALA A 2 -3.80 -24.68 36.50
C ALA A 2 -3.38 -23.44 35.72
N ASN A 3 -3.33 -23.55 34.38
CA ASN A 3 -3.33 -22.40 33.49
C ASN A 3 -4.62 -21.64 33.76
N ALA A 4 -4.54 -20.60 34.60
CA ALA A 4 -5.60 -19.62 34.64
C ALA A 4 -5.66 -19.04 33.23
N GLU A 5 -6.67 -19.42 32.45
CA GLU A 5 -6.99 -18.82 31.18
C GLU A 5 -6.93 -17.31 31.37
N ARG A 6 -5.89 -16.70 30.84
CA ARG A 6 -5.79 -15.24 30.81
C ARG A 6 -6.84 -14.74 29.82
N GLN A 7 -8.09 -14.65 30.33
CA GLN A 7 -9.16 -14.05 29.54
C GLN A 7 -8.71 -12.67 29.09
N MET A 8 -8.69 -12.47 27.79
CA MET A 8 -8.36 -11.18 27.20
C MET A 8 -9.38 -10.14 27.66
N PRO A 9 -8.95 -9.02 28.27
CA PRO A 9 -9.87 -7.98 28.67
C PRO A 9 -10.65 -7.43 27.47
N LYS A 10 -11.92 -7.11 27.66
CA LYS A 10 -12.84 -6.67 26.59
C LYS A 10 -12.29 -5.49 25.77
N HIS A 11 -11.61 -4.55 26.41
CA HIS A 11 -10.98 -3.42 25.73
C HIS A 11 -9.82 -3.82 24.82
N VAL A 12 -9.10 -4.91 25.16
CA VAL A 12 -8.00 -5.45 24.33
C VAL A 12 -8.56 -6.18 23.11
N GLU A 13 -9.67 -6.92 23.29
CA GLU A 13 -10.38 -7.56 22.18
C GLU A 13 -10.87 -6.51 21.15
N VAL A 14 -11.44 -5.40 21.64
CA VAL A 14 -11.86 -4.28 20.77
C VAL A 14 -10.65 -3.69 20.06
N ALA A 15 -9.54 -3.45 20.76
CA ALA A 15 -8.32 -2.92 20.17
C ALA A 15 -7.70 -3.87 19.13
N TYR A 16 -7.84 -5.18 19.31
CA TYR A 16 -7.42 -6.19 18.35
C TYR A 16 -8.24 -6.11 17.07
N ARG A 17 -9.58 -6.12 17.18
CA ARG A 17 -10.48 -6.03 16.04
C ARG A 17 -10.26 -4.73 15.26
N ASP A 18 -10.18 -3.60 15.97
CA ASP A 18 -9.88 -2.30 15.36
C ASP A 18 -8.55 -2.33 14.57
N ALA A 19 -7.51 -2.93 15.11
CA ALA A 19 -6.23 -3.02 14.41
C ALA A 19 -6.32 -3.89 13.15
N VAL A 20 -7.03 -5.02 13.18
CA VAL A 20 -7.24 -5.90 12.02
C VAL A 20 -8.03 -5.18 10.95
N ASP A 21 -9.16 -4.56 11.32
CA ASP A 21 -10.04 -3.86 10.37
C ASP A 21 -9.32 -2.68 9.70
N ASN A 22 -8.52 -1.93 10.45
CA ASN A 22 -7.71 -0.85 9.89
C ASN A 22 -6.63 -1.35 8.93
N ILE A 23 -5.98 -2.48 9.18
CA ILE A 23 -5.01 -3.07 8.25
C ILE A 23 -5.70 -3.46 6.94
N VAL A 24 -6.86 -4.14 7.01
CA VAL A 24 -7.64 -4.53 5.83
C VAL A 24 -8.08 -3.30 5.04
N PHE A 25 -8.59 -2.29 5.72
CA PHE A 25 -8.98 -1.02 5.11
C PHE A 25 -7.81 -0.34 4.40
N LEU A 26 -6.66 -0.21 5.05
CA LEU A 26 -5.48 0.44 4.47
C LEU A 26 -4.93 -0.34 3.26
N LYS A 27 -4.90 -1.67 3.31
CA LYS A 27 -4.53 -2.50 2.15
C LYS A 27 -5.48 -2.25 0.97
N ARG A 28 -6.78 -2.17 1.22
CA ARG A 28 -7.78 -1.85 0.19
C ARG A 28 -7.53 -0.46 -0.40
N GLN A 29 -7.18 0.52 0.43
CA GLN A 29 -6.87 1.89 -0.04
C GLN A 29 -5.60 1.91 -0.92
N GLN A 30 -4.57 1.11 -0.61
CA GLN A 30 -3.39 0.98 -1.47
C GLN A 30 -3.76 0.50 -2.87
N TRP A 31 -4.61 -0.54 -2.98
CA TRP A 31 -5.10 -1.06 -4.25
C TRP A 31 -5.92 -0.02 -5.02
N LEU A 32 -6.82 0.66 -4.35
CA LEU A 32 -7.66 1.70 -4.98
C LEU A 32 -6.82 2.87 -5.49
N ALA A 33 -5.87 3.35 -4.71
CA ALA A 33 -4.97 4.43 -5.11
C ALA A 33 -4.15 4.04 -6.35
N THR A 34 -3.64 2.81 -6.40
CA THR A 34 -2.91 2.30 -7.57
C THR A 34 -3.81 2.23 -8.80
N ASN A 35 -5.03 1.72 -8.67
CA ASN A 35 -5.98 1.66 -9.78
C ASN A 35 -6.32 3.05 -10.32
N TYR A 36 -6.52 4.04 -9.45
CA TYR A 36 -6.81 5.41 -9.90
C TYR A 36 -5.63 6.04 -10.63
N VAL A 37 -4.40 5.79 -10.19
CA VAL A 37 -3.21 6.27 -10.89
C VAL A 37 -3.05 5.62 -12.26
N LEU A 38 -3.30 4.31 -12.37
CA LEU A 38 -3.27 3.61 -13.66
C LEU A 38 -4.36 4.11 -14.62
N LEU A 39 -5.58 4.39 -14.10
CA LEU A 39 -6.64 5.00 -14.88
C LEU A 39 -6.27 6.42 -15.34
N LEU A 40 -5.59 7.20 -14.52
CA LEU A 40 -5.09 8.50 -14.90
C LEU A 40 -4.06 8.40 -16.04
N TYR A 41 -3.11 7.43 -15.96
CA TYR A 41 -2.16 7.20 -17.07
C TYR A 41 -2.87 6.79 -18.35
N ALA A 42 -3.88 5.92 -18.27
CA ALA A 42 -4.68 5.54 -19.42
C ALA A 42 -5.44 6.75 -20.00
N ALA A 43 -5.99 7.62 -19.16
CA ALA A 43 -6.64 8.85 -19.60
C ALA A 43 -5.66 9.81 -20.28
N ILE A 44 -4.46 9.99 -19.73
CA ILE A 44 -3.39 10.79 -20.35
C ILE A 44 -3.05 10.24 -21.74
N PHE A 45 -2.92 8.91 -21.86
CA PHE A 45 -2.65 8.24 -23.11
C PHE A 45 -3.73 8.53 -24.16
N VAL A 46 -5.01 8.37 -23.79
CA VAL A 46 -6.15 8.65 -24.67
C VAL A 46 -6.20 10.13 -25.08
N ILE A 47 -6.08 11.05 -24.12
CA ILE A 47 -6.09 12.49 -24.38
C ILE A 47 -4.96 12.88 -25.33
N SER A 48 -3.76 12.36 -25.10
CA SER A 48 -2.59 12.62 -25.94
C SER A 48 -2.81 12.13 -27.37
N ALA A 49 -3.40 10.93 -27.55
CA ALA A 49 -3.65 10.35 -28.86
C ALA A 49 -4.67 11.15 -29.69
N TYR A 50 -5.73 11.67 -29.05
CA TYR A 50 -6.84 12.28 -29.77
C TYR A 50 -6.79 13.81 -29.83
N TYR A 51 -6.25 14.48 -28.82
CA TYR A 51 -6.40 15.94 -28.70
C TYR A 51 -5.09 16.74 -28.78
N PHE A 52 -3.94 16.14 -28.45
CA PHE A 52 -2.72 16.93 -28.24
C PHE A 52 -1.51 16.51 -29.07
N SER A 53 -1.72 15.80 -30.19
CA SER A 53 -0.65 15.26 -31.02
C SER A 53 0.24 16.33 -31.69
N ARG A 54 -0.01 17.64 -31.50
CA ARG A 54 0.62 18.71 -32.32
C ARG A 54 1.30 19.85 -31.57
N THR A 55 1.22 19.93 -30.23
CA THR A 55 1.86 21.03 -29.50
C THR A 55 2.80 20.54 -28.42
N ASP A 56 4.07 21.00 -28.47
CA ASP A 56 5.09 20.66 -27.45
C ASP A 56 4.67 21.09 -26.04
N VAL A 57 3.93 22.19 -25.91
CA VAL A 57 3.44 22.71 -24.64
C VAL A 57 2.50 21.72 -23.98
N ALA A 58 1.51 21.21 -24.72
CA ALA A 58 0.55 20.24 -24.17
C ALA A 58 1.24 18.93 -23.75
N ARG A 59 2.19 18.45 -24.55
CA ARG A 59 2.99 17.26 -24.24
C ARG A 59 3.77 17.43 -22.92
N ASN A 60 4.41 18.59 -22.74
CA ASN A 60 5.17 18.87 -21.52
C ASN A 60 4.26 18.94 -20.28
N TRP A 61 3.05 19.51 -20.40
CA TRP A 61 2.07 19.50 -19.32
C TRP A 61 1.59 18.10 -18.96
N LEU A 62 1.27 17.26 -19.95
CA LEU A 62 0.89 15.87 -19.70
C LEU A 62 2.03 15.07 -19.06
N GLY A 63 3.26 15.28 -19.48
CA GLY A 63 4.45 14.71 -18.86
C GLY A 63 4.62 15.15 -17.42
N ALA A 64 4.45 16.43 -17.12
CA ALA A 64 4.51 16.97 -15.75
C ALA A 64 3.41 16.36 -14.85
N ILE A 65 2.18 16.23 -15.38
CA ILE A 65 1.07 15.57 -14.66
C ILE A 65 1.40 14.10 -14.37
N THR A 66 1.98 13.37 -15.32
CA THR A 66 2.38 11.97 -15.14
C THR A 66 3.40 11.83 -14.00
N ILE A 67 4.42 12.68 -13.97
CA ILE A 67 5.44 12.69 -12.92
C ILE A 67 4.81 13.06 -11.57
N ALA A 68 4.00 14.11 -11.54
CA ALA A 68 3.32 14.54 -10.31
C ALA A 68 2.42 13.44 -9.75
N ALA A 69 1.65 12.77 -10.60
CA ALA A 69 0.79 11.65 -10.22
C ALA A 69 1.59 10.48 -9.61
N PHE A 70 2.74 10.14 -10.21
CA PHE A 70 3.63 9.11 -9.67
C PHE A 70 4.18 9.49 -8.29
N VAL A 71 4.66 10.73 -8.13
CA VAL A 71 5.22 11.22 -6.86
C VAL A 71 4.16 11.21 -5.75
N VAL A 72 2.96 11.72 -6.04
CA VAL A 72 1.84 11.72 -5.09
C VAL A 72 1.43 10.29 -4.72
N HIS A 73 1.34 9.40 -5.71
CA HIS A 73 1.01 8.01 -5.48
C HIS A 73 2.06 7.30 -4.59
N TRP A 74 3.34 7.46 -4.90
CA TRP A 74 4.43 6.93 -4.07
C TRP A 74 4.33 7.42 -2.62
N TRP A 75 4.10 8.73 -2.44
CA TRP A 75 3.90 9.32 -1.11
C TRP A 75 2.73 8.68 -0.37
N MET A 76 1.56 8.55 -1.02
CA MET A 76 0.38 7.92 -0.43
C MET A 76 0.63 6.47 -0.03
N LEU A 77 1.24 5.67 -0.90
CA LEU A 77 1.61 4.29 -0.58
C LEU A 77 2.52 4.21 0.64
N HIS A 78 3.49 5.12 0.74
CA HIS A 78 4.40 5.18 1.88
C HIS A 78 3.67 5.52 3.20
N LEU A 79 2.73 6.46 3.17
CA LEU A 79 1.90 6.80 4.33
C LEU A 79 1.03 5.62 4.78
N PHE A 80 0.39 4.93 3.84
CA PHE A 80 -0.39 3.74 4.14
C PHE A 80 0.47 2.63 4.74
N GLN A 81 1.65 2.39 4.18
CA GLN A 81 2.57 1.38 4.69
C GLN A 81 3.00 1.66 6.13
N ARG A 82 3.38 2.89 6.44
CA ARG A 82 3.69 3.32 7.82
C ARG A 82 2.53 3.11 8.78
N SER A 83 1.31 3.37 8.33
CA SER A 83 0.11 3.18 9.16
C SER A 83 -0.16 1.70 9.40
N ILE A 84 -0.01 0.84 8.39
CA ILE A 84 -0.12 -0.61 8.52
C ILE A 84 0.89 -1.15 9.55
N GLU A 85 2.14 -0.69 9.50
CA GLU A 85 3.18 -1.09 10.44
C GLU A 85 2.83 -0.75 11.90
N LYS A 86 2.23 0.42 12.15
CA LYS A 86 1.77 0.80 13.49
C LYS A 86 0.72 -0.18 14.03
N PHE A 87 -0.26 -0.57 13.21
CA PHE A 87 -1.29 -1.52 13.60
C PHE A 87 -0.72 -2.93 13.78
N ARG A 88 0.22 -3.36 12.95
CA ARG A 88 0.93 -4.63 13.11
C ARG A 88 1.72 -4.68 14.41
N ASN A 89 2.41 -3.61 14.76
CA ASN A 89 3.14 -3.52 16.02
C ASN A 89 2.19 -3.63 17.23
N ARG A 90 1.00 -3.02 17.16
CA ARG A 90 -0.04 -3.15 18.17
C ARG A 90 -0.50 -4.60 18.30
N LEU A 91 -0.79 -5.28 17.18
CA LEU A 91 -1.15 -6.70 17.17
C LEU A 91 -0.03 -7.56 17.75
N GLY A 92 1.22 -7.33 17.36
CA GLY A 92 2.38 -8.04 17.89
C GLY A 92 2.51 -7.91 19.40
N TRP A 93 2.23 -6.72 19.97
CA TRP A 93 2.19 -6.52 21.42
C TRP A 93 1.07 -7.33 22.07
N ILE A 94 -0.15 -7.33 21.52
CA ILE A 94 -1.30 -8.09 22.02
C ILE A 94 -0.97 -9.59 22.04
N TYR A 95 -0.43 -10.13 20.95
CA TYR A 95 -0.04 -11.54 20.86
C TYR A 95 1.02 -11.93 21.90
N ARG A 96 2.03 -11.07 22.13
CA ARG A 96 3.07 -11.34 23.13
C ARG A 96 2.54 -11.32 24.55
N THR A 97 1.56 -10.49 24.82
CA THR A 97 1.04 -10.26 26.19
C THR A 97 0.01 -11.30 26.59
N TYR A 98 -0.86 -11.73 25.68
CA TYR A 98 -2.06 -12.51 26.01
C TYR A 98 -2.02 -13.96 25.51
N PHE A 99 -1.16 -14.30 24.55
CA PHE A 99 -1.06 -15.65 24.01
C PHE A 99 0.22 -16.36 24.49
N SER A 100 0.11 -17.63 24.86
CA SER A 100 1.25 -18.49 25.18
C SER A 100 2.10 -18.79 23.92
N GLU A 101 3.33 -19.31 24.12
CA GLU A 101 4.16 -19.70 22.98
C GLU A 101 3.54 -20.83 22.16
N GLU A 102 2.88 -21.78 22.83
CA GLU A 102 2.20 -22.90 22.18
C GLU A 102 1.00 -22.43 21.33
N GLU A 103 0.19 -21.52 21.87
CA GLU A 103 -0.94 -20.93 21.16
C GLU A 103 -0.45 -20.10 19.94
N ARG A 104 0.62 -19.35 20.09
CA ARG A 104 1.23 -18.58 19.00
C ARG A 104 1.77 -19.49 17.89
N ALA A 105 2.42 -20.59 18.26
CA ALA A 105 2.92 -21.58 17.31
C ALA A 105 1.76 -22.26 16.56
N GLY A 106 0.67 -22.61 17.29
CA GLY A 106 -0.53 -23.21 16.68
C GLY A 106 -1.27 -22.29 15.71
N LEU A 107 -1.18 -20.96 15.92
CA LEU A 107 -1.75 -19.96 15.04
C LEU A 107 -0.81 -19.51 13.91
N ASP A 108 0.37 -20.13 13.78
CA ASP A 108 1.45 -19.72 12.84
C ASP A 108 1.78 -18.21 12.93
N VAL A 109 1.59 -17.64 14.12
CA VAL A 109 1.89 -16.23 14.38
C VAL A 109 3.39 -16.07 14.55
N ARG A 110 4.08 -15.83 13.46
CA ARG A 110 5.51 -15.51 13.46
C ARG A 110 5.70 -14.10 14.01
N LEU A 111 5.87 -14.00 15.33
CA LEU A 111 6.26 -12.76 16.00
C LEU A 111 7.78 -12.50 15.88
N GLU A 112 8.44 -13.11 14.91
CA GLU A 112 9.84 -12.80 14.68
C GLU A 112 9.99 -11.30 14.50
N GLN A 113 10.86 -10.78 15.34
CA GLN A 113 11.30 -9.39 15.44
C GLN A 113 12.00 -8.94 14.15
N ARG A 114 11.75 -9.66 13.08
CA ARG A 114 12.41 -9.48 11.82
C ARG A 114 11.59 -8.54 10.97
N SER A 115 12.02 -7.35 11.15
CA SER A 115 12.41 -6.60 10.01
C SER A 115 11.26 -5.92 9.27
N TYR A 116 11.38 -4.67 9.26
CA TYR A 116 10.92 -3.62 8.35
C TYR A 116 10.57 -4.06 6.90
N TRP A 117 10.84 -5.33 6.53
CA TRP A 117 10.86 -5.84 5.16
C TRP A 117 9.84 -6.98 4.90
N TYR A 118 9.07 -7.43 5.87
CA TYR A 118 8.21 -8.61 5.72
C TYR A 118 6.77 -8.28 5.32
N GLU A 119 6.56 -7.94 4.19
CA GLU A 119 5.56 -7.80 3.15
C GLU A 119 5.78 -6.50 2.34
N PRO A 120 7.02 -6.18 1.99
CA PRO A 120 7.24 -5.12 1.01
C PRO A 120 6.77 -5.59 -0.37
N GLU A 121 6.54 -6.90 -0.55
CA GLU A 121 6.19 -7.46 -1.86
C GLU A 121 4.97 -6.79 -2.48
N VAL A 122 3.88 -6.64 -1.72
CA VAL A 122 2.69 -5.95 -2.22
C VAL A 122 2.97 -4.46 -2.46
N TYR A 123 3.61 -3.79 -1.52
CA TYR A 123 3.98 -2.38 -1.65
C TYR A 123 4.93 -2.16 -2.83
N ILE A 124 5.99 -2.97 -2.94
CA ILE A 124 6.95 -2.91 -4.05
C ILE A 124 6.26 -3.25 -5.37
N GLY A 125 5.38 -4.26 -5.39
CA GLY A 125 4.61 -4.64 -6.57
C GLY A 125 3.71 -3.50 -7.06
N LEU A 126 2.96 -2.85 -6.18
CA LEU A 126 2.12 -1.71 -6.53
C LEU A 126 2.94 -0.51 -7.02
N LEU A 127 4.08 -0.25 -6.39
CA LEU A 127 4.99 0.80 -6.80
C LEU A 127 5.61 0.49 -8.18
N ALA A 128 6.05 -0.75 -8.41
CA ALA A 128 6.61 -1.19 -9.68
C ALA A 128 5.60 -1.06 -10.82
N VAL A 129 4.37 -1.51 -10.62
CA VAL A 129 3.28 -1.37 -11.62
C VAL A 129 3.01 0.10 -11.94
N SER A 130 2.95 0.95 -10.93
CA SER A 130 2.76 2.39 -11.10
C SER A 130 3.94 3.04 -11.84
N LEU A 131 5.18 2.64 -11.52
CA LEU A 131 6.38 3.13 -12.21
C LEU A 131 6.38 2.72 -13.68
N VAL A 132 6.09 1.45 -13.97
CA VAL A 132 5.98 0.96 -15.36
C VAL A 132 4.92 1.75 -16.13
N GLY A 133 3.74 1.99 -15.53
CA GLY A 133 2.70 2.81 -16.14
C GLY A 133 3.17 4.22 -16.44
N ALA A 134 3.87 4.87 -15.51
CA ALA A 134 4.42 6.21 -15.70
C ALA A 134 5.47 6.25 -16.82
N VAL A 135 6.39 5.29 -16.84
CA VAL A 135 7.46 5.18 -17.86
C VAL A 135 6.86 4.95 -19.25
N LEU A 136 5.92 4.02 -19.39
CA LEU A 136 5.24 3.77 -20.66
C LEU A 136 4.50 4.99 -21.16
N THR A 137 3.81 5.72 -20.28
CA THR A 137 3.13 6.96 -20.62
C THR A 137 4.13 8.04 -21.08
N ALA A 138 5.25 8.19 -20.39
CA ALA A 138 6.30 9.12 -20.75
C ALA A 138 6.94 8.77 -22.12
N ILE A 139 7.30 7.51 -22.33
CA ILE A 139 7.84 7.04 -23.62
C ILE A 139 6.86 7.34 -24.75
N TYR A 140 5.58 7.03 -24.54
CA TYR A 140 4.55 7.30 -25.54
C TYR A 140 4.45 8.80 -25.89
N LEU A 141 4.38 9.66 -24.86
CA LEU A 141 4.32 11.11 -25.06
C LEU A 141 5.49 11.66 -25.87
N TRP A 142 6.65 11.06 -25.78
CA TRP A 142 7.84 11.50 -26.51
C TRP A 142 8.12 10.76 -27.81
N SER A 143 7.53 9.60 -28.04
CA SER A 143 7.67 8.83 -29.28
C SER A 143 6.72 9.33 -30.38
N VAL A 144 5.57 9.92 -30.05
CA VAL A 144 4.62 10.48 -31.02
C VAL A 144 5.09 11.87 -31.39
N ARG A 145 5.89 11.96 -32.48
CA ARG A 145 6.29 13.20 -33.15
C ARG A 145 5.42 13.49 -34.34
#